data_37c39bfac5715fa5584c88721dea3ada
#
_entry.id   37c39bfac5715fa5584c88721dea3ada
#
_cell.length_a   1.000
_cell.length_b   1.000
_cell.length_c   1.000
_cell.angle_alpha   90.00
_cell.angle_beta   90.00
_cell.angle_gamma   90.00
#
_symmetry.space_group_name_H-M   'P 1'
#
loop_
_entity.id
_entity.type
_entity.pdbx_description
1 polymer ?
#
loop_
_entity_poly.entity_id
_entity_poly.type
_entity_poly.pdbx_seq_one_letter_code
_entity_poly.pdbx_strand_id
1 'polypeptide(L)'
;MRIPLTLLALLLPGAALAQNQVALTSDVLVERTTTGPNGAARTALEAPGVVTPGDRLVFVLSYRNNAANPATDFVVTNPIPESVSYNGTESTGSVISVDGGRTWGALSALSVRNADGTSRPAALADVTHVRWRIAQPIPAGGSGELRFRGIVK
;
A
#
# COMPACT_ATOMS: atom_id res chain seq x y z
N MET A 1 54.97 -39.18 -22.94
CA MET A 1 54.89 -37.97 -22.10
C MET A 1 53.40 -37.65 -21.95
N ARG A 2 52.78 -37.96 -20.79
CA ARG A 2 51.34 -37.80 -20.53
C ARG A 2 51.17 -36.58 -19.67
N ILE A 3 50.45 -35.55 -20.19
CA ILE A 3 50.13 -34.32 -19.47
C ILE A 3 48.77 -34.50 -18.79
N PRO A 4 48.65 -34.34 -17.47
CA PRO A 4 47.34 -34.35 -16.82
C PRO A 4 46.61 -33.01 -17.02
N LEU A 5 45.41 -33.09 -17.57
CA LEU A 5 44.50 -31.94 -17.74
C LEU A 5 43.80 -31.68 -16.39
N THR A 6 44.25 -30.63 -15.68
CA THR A 6 43.65 -30.19 -14.43
C THR A 6 42.37 -29.39 -14.72
N LEU A 7 41.22 -29.96 -14.42
CA LEU A 7 39.92 -29.32 -14.55
C LEU A 7 39.73 -28.30 -13.41
N LEU A 8 39.84 -27.02 -13.72
CA LEU A 8 39.58 -25.91 -12.79
C LEU A 8 38.08 -25.70 -12.70
N ALA A 9 37.45 -26.16 -11.62
CA ALA A 9 36.05 -25.92 -11.34
C ALA A 9 35.83 -24.43 -10.95
N LEU A 10 35.18 -23.65 -11.83
CA LEU A 10 34.75 -22.27 -11.55
C LEU A 10 33.52 -22.32 -10.62
N LEU A 11 33.72 -22.06 -9.34
CA LEU A 11 32.62 -21.78 -8.39
C LEU A 11 32.04 -20.42 -8.69
N LEU A 12 30.88 -20.36 -9.39
CA LEU A 12 30.07 -19.17 -9.51
C LEU A 12 29.44 -18.89 -8.15
N PRO A 13 29.61 -17.68 -7.57
CA PRO A 13 28.84 -17.29 -6.40
C PRO A 13 27.38 -17.18 -6.82
N GLY A 14 26.51 -18.04 -6.28
CA GLY A 14 25.08 -17.91 -6.42
C GLY A 14 24.64 -16.56 -5.85
N ALA A 15 24.07 -15.69 -6.69
CA ALA A 15 23.37 -14.50 -6.24
C ALA A 15 22.20 -14.97 -5.34
N ALA A 16 22.35 -14.79 -4.02
CA ALA A 16 21.26 -14.95 -3.09
C ALA A 16 20.22 -13.89 -3.47
N LEU A 17 19.09 -14.32 -4.05
CA LEU A 17 17.91 -13.48 -4.21
C LEU A 17 17.52 -13.04 -2.80
N ALA A 18 17.68 -11.76 -2.51
CA ALA A 18 17.14 -11.15 -1.30
C ALA A 18 15.61 -11.30 -1.38
N GLN A 19 15.07 -12.36 -0.80
CA GLN A 19 13.65 -12.53 -0.59
C GLN A 19 13.17 -11.34 0.22
N ASN A 20 12.08 -10.72 -0.21
CA ASN A 20 11.41 -9.67 0.56
C ASN A 20 11.17 -10.18 1.98
N GLN A 21 12.03 -9.75 2.89
CA GLN A 21 12.03 -10.24 4.27
C GLN A 21 10.90 -9.63 5.10
N VAL A 22 10.26 -8.58 4.56
CA VAL A 22 9.05 -8.00 5.14
C VAL A 22 7.84 -8.55 4.40
N ALA A 23 7.04 -9.34 5.10
CA ALA A 23 5.75 -9.81 4.61
C ALA A 23 4.75 -8.66 4.62
N LEU A 24 3.91 -8.57 3.60
CA LEU A 24 2.82 -7.62 3.49
C LEU A 24 1.53 -8.39 3.18
N THR A 25 0.47 -8.13 3.95
CA THR A 25 -0.88 -8.62 3.71
C THR A 25 -1.84 -7.45 3.55
N SER A 26 -2.92 -7.65 2.81
CA SER A 26 -3.94 -6.62 2.59
C SER A 26 -5.31 -7.21 2.84
N ASP A 27 -6.07 -6.56 3.71
CA ASP A 27 -7.46 -6.87 4.02
C ASP A 27 -8.34 -5.67 3.67
N VAL A 28 -9.60 -5.96 3.33
CA VAL A 28 -10.61 -4.93 3.08
C VAL A 28 -11.74 -5.14 4.08
N LEU A 29 -12.16 -4.08 4.74
CA LEU A 29 -13.28 -4.07 5.66
C LEU A 29 -14.32 -3.06 5.19
N VAL A 30 -15.59 -3.31 5.50
CA VAL A 30 -16.69 -2.37 5.25
C VAL A 30 -17.01 -1.66 6.54
N GLU A 31 -17.10 -0.33 6.49
CA GLU A 31 -17.55 0.49 7.59
C GLU A 31 -19.10 0.51 7.61
N ARG A 32 -19.69 -0.13 8.62
CA ARG A 32 -21.15 -0.15 8.83
C ARG A 32 -21.50 0.71 10.03
N THR A 33 -22.44 1.62 9.83
CA THR A 33 -23.02 2.40 10.94
C THR A 33 -24.36 1.82 11.31
N THR A 34 -24.50 1.41 12.56
CA THR A 34 -25.75 0.91 13.13
C THR A 34 -26.22 1.83 14.25
N THR A 35 -27.53 1.94 14.44
CA THR A 35 -28.10 2.69 15.55
C THR A 35 -28.36 1.76 16.72
N GLY A 36 -27.72 2.03 17.85
CA GLY A 36 -27.92 1.27 19.09
C GLY A 36 -29.30 1.53 19.74
N PRO A 37 -29.68 0.75 20.77
CA PRO A 37 -30.97 0.84 21.42
C PRO A 37 -31.30 2.22 22.02
N ASN A 38 -30.30 2.98 22.36
CA ASN A 38 -30.38 4.36 22.91
C ASN A 38 -30.29 5.46 21.84
N GLY A 39 -30.42 5.13 20.56
CA GLY A 39 -30.31 6.07 19.44
C GLY A 39 -28.88 6.49 19.10
N ALA A 40 -27.86 6.00 19.81
CA ALA A 40 -26.47 6.31 19.51
C ALA A 40 -25.99 5.55 18.26
N ALA A 41 -25.38 6.28 17.32
CA ALA A 41 -24.73 5.65 16.17
C ALA A 41 -23.45 4.91 16.60
N ARG A 42 -23.30 3.67 16.16
CA ARG A 42 -22.09 2.87 16.33
C ARG A 42 -21.55 2.50 14.96
N THR A 43 -20.27 2.77 14.74
CA THR A 43 -19.56 2.35 13.53
C THR A 43 -18.75 1.10 13.85
N ALA A 44 -18.93 0.05 13.04
CA ALA A 44 -18.18 -1.19 13.11
C ALA A 44 -17.49 -1.46 11.77
N LEU A 45 -16.33 -2.12 11.83
CA LEU A 45 -15.64 -2.65 10.66
C LEU A 45 -15.98 -4.14 10.54
N GLU A 46 -16.50 -4.54 9.40
CA GLU A 46 -16.95 -5.90 9.14
C GLU A 46 -16.28 -6.47 7.89
N ALA A 47 -16.18 -7.79 7.81
CA ALA A 47 -15.72 -8.44 6.60
C ALA A 47 -16.64 -8.07 5.42
N PRO A 48 -16.11 -7.81 4.22
CA PRO A 48 -16.94 -7.44 3.09
C PRO A 48 -17.81 -8.62 2.64
N GLY A 49 -19.11 -8.37 2.62
CA GLY A 49 -20.05 -9.19 1.87
C GLY A 49 -20.29 -8.56 0.50
N VAL A 50 -21.57 -8.42 0.12
CA VAL A 50 -21.93 -7.63 -1.07
C VAL A 50 -21.76 -6.15 -0.72
N VAL A 51 -20.98 -5.44 -1.54
CA VAL A 51 -20.80 -3.98 -1.44
C VAL A 51 -21.56 -3.29 -2.56
N THR A 52 -22.08 -2.10 -2.27
CA THR A 52 -22.86 -1.29 -3.20
C THR A 52 -22.24 0.10 -3.35
N PRO A 53 -22.53 0.83 -4.44
CA PRO A 53 -22.09 2.22 -4.57
C PRO A 53 -22.45 3.07 -3.35
N GLY A 54 -21.47 3.83 -2.86
CA GLY A 54 -21.59 4.62 -1.63
C GLY A 54 -21.08 3.91 -0.36
N ASP A 55 -20.88 2.60 -0.37
CA ASP A 55 -20.30 1.89 0.77
C ASP A 55 -18.88 2.39 1.08
N ARG A 56 -18.59 2.52 2.36
CA ARG A 56 -17.28 2.96 2.85
C ARG A 56 -16.40 1.75 3.14
N LEU A 57 -15.22 1.74 2.54
CA LEU A 57 -14.24 0.68 2.69
C LEU A 57 -13.04 1.18 3.49
N VAL A 58 -12.49 0.31 4.31
CA VAL A 58 -11.20 0.50 4.99
C VAL A 58 -10.25 -0.59 4.51
N PHE A 59 -9.18 -0.17 3.84
CA PHE A 59 -8.09 -1.04 3.42
C PHE A 59 -7.04 -1.08 4.53
N VAL A 60 -6.72 -2.27 4.98
CA VAL A 60 -5.77 -2.53 6.06
C VAL A 60 -4.58 -3.28 5.48
N LEU A 61 -3.40 -2.66 5.54
CA LEU A 61 -2.14 -3.22 5.05
C LEU A 61 -1.28 -3.55 6.26
N SER A 62 -1.16 -4.83 6.57
CA SER A 62 -0.34 -5.30 7.69
C SER A 62 1.02 -5.76 7.19
N TYR A 63 2.09 -5.28 7.82
CA TYR A 63 3.45 -5.68 7.49
C TYR A 63 4.15 -6.32 8.69
N ARG A 64 5.05 -7.26 8.41
CA ARG A 64 5.87 -7.94 9.42
C ARG A 64 7.27 -8.23 8.88
N ASN A 65 8.28 -7.82 9.63
CA ASN A 65 9.66 -8.18 9.32
C ASN A 65 9.96 -9.59 9.84
N ASN A 66 10.07 -10.54 8.94
CA ASN A 66 10.39 -11.94 9.24
C ASN A 66 11.90 -12.22 9.22
N ALA A 67 12.73 -11.19 8.96
CA ALA A 67 14.18 -11.31 8.98
C ALA A 67 14.75 -11.28 10.40
N ALA A 68 15.99 -11.75 10.52
CA ALA A 68 16.78 -11.64 11.75
C ALA A 68 17.34 -10.22 11.98
N ASN A 69 17.37 -9.37 10.94
CA ASN A 69 17.90 -8.01 10.98
C ASN A 69 16.79 -6.98 10.82
N PRO A 70 16.97 -5.75 11.33
CA PRO A 70 16.04 -4.66 11.08
C PRO A 70 15.91 -4.36 9.57
N ALA A 71 14.69 -4.11 9.11
CA ALA A 71 14.42 -3.62 7.76
C ALA A 71 14.36 -2.09 7.76
N THR A 72 15.16 -1.47 6.89
CA THR A 72 15.20 -0.01 6.71
C THR A 72 14.61 0.39 5.38
N ASP A 73 14.22 1.65 5.24
CA ASP A 73 13.69 2.23 3.98
C ASP A 73 12.52 1.44 3.36
N PHE A 74 11.72 0.81 4.23
CA PHE A 74 10.57 0.05 3.76
C PHE A 74 9.49 0.98 3.19
N VAL A 75 9.09 0.71 1.96
CA VAL A 75 8.08 1.50 1.24
C VAL A 75 6.93 0.59 0.85
N VAL A 76 5.72 0.98 1.22
CA VAL A 76 4.47 0.32 0.81
C VAL A 76 3.79 1.19 -0.22
N THR A 77 3.44 0.63 -1.37
CA THR A 77 2.64 1.28 -2.40
C THR A 77 1.42 0.43 -2.69
N ASN A 78 0.23 1.04 -2.64
CA ASN A 78 -1.03 0.36 -2.92
C ASN A 78 -1.79 1.08 -4.04
N PRO A 79 -2.17 0.38 -5.12
CA PRO A 79 -3.08 0.93 -6.12
C PRO A 79 -4.49 1.05 -5.54
N ILE A 80 -5.23 2.08 -5.96
CA ILE A 80 -6.64 2.22 -5.65
C ILE A 80 -7.43 1.47 -6.71
N PRO A 81 -8.32 0.53 -6.34
CA PRO A 81 -9.16 -0.17 -7.30
C PRO A 81 -10.02 0.80 -8.13
N GLU A 82 -10.22 0.54 -9.40
CA GLU A 82 -10.99 1.41 -10.31
C GLU A 82 -12.43 1.66 -9.82
N SER A 83 -13.04 0.66 -9.17
CA SER A 83 -14.37 0.74 -8.56
C SER A 83 -14.42 1.53 -7.26
N VAL A 84 -13.29 2.05 -6.79
CA VAL A 84 -13.17 2.74 -5.51
C VAL A 84 -12.65 4.17 -5.73
N SER A 85 -13.23 5.12 -5.05
CA SER A 85 -12.71 6.49 -4.91
C SER A 85 -11.94 6.58 -3.60
N TYR A 86 -10.68 7.02 -3.65
CA TYR A 86 -9.87 7.26 -2.45
C TYR A 86 -10.51 8.32 -1.55
N ASN A 87 -10.52 8.08 -0.25
CA ASN A 87 -11.13 8.98 0.75
C ASN A 87 -10.20 9.27 1.95
N GLY A 88 -8.88 9.26 1.71
CA GLY A 88 -7.91 9.64 2.74
C GLY A 88 -7.27 8.45 3.47
N THR A 89 -6.33 8.77 4.34
CA THR A 89 -5.63 7.83 5.21
C THR A 89 -5.47 8.41 6.61
N GLU A 90 -5.48 7.54 7.61
CA GLU A 90 -5.18 7.88 9.00
C GLU A 90 -3.70 7.66 9.32
N SER A 91 -2.99 6.90 8.46
CA SER A 91 -1.57 6.60 8.65
C SER A 91 -0.70 7.75 8.18
N THR A 92 0.22 8.20 9.03
CA THR A 92 1.15 9.29 8.75
C THR A 92 2.20 8.92 7.70
N GLY A 93 2.84 9.92 7.09
CA GLY A 93 3.92 9.72 6.12
C GLY A 93 3.46 9.21 4.75
N SER A 94 2.19 9.39 4.41
CA SER A 94 1.65 9.02 3.11
C SER A 94 1.85 10.11 2.07
N VAL A 95 2.06 9.69 0.83
CA VAL A 95 1.93 10.49 -0.38
C VAL A 95 1.02 9.77 -1.37
N ILE A 96 0.40 10.51 -2.26
CA ILE A 96 -0.50 9.95 -3.27
C ILE A 96 0.00 10.24 -4.68
N SER A 97 -0.53 9.50 -5.63
CA SER A 97 -0.34 9.72 -7.06
C SER A 97 -1.69 9.77 -7.77
N VAL A 98 -1.77 10.60 -8.81
CA VAL A 98 -2.96 10.75 -9.68
C VAL A 98 -2.66 10.36 -11.14
N ASP A 99 -1.47 9.84 -11.42
CA ASP A 99 -0.96 9.55 -12.76
C ASP A 99 -0.38 8.12 -12.88
N GLY A 100 -0.91 7.20 -12.10
CA GLY A 100 -0.48 5.79 -12.14
C GLY A 100 0.85 5.52 -11.42
N GLY A 101 1.21 6.34 -10.44
CA GLY A 101 2.43 6.14 -9.67
C GLY A 101 3.69 6.80 -10.26
N ARG A 102 3.55 7.70 -11.23
CA ARG A 102 4.68 8.41 -11.84
C ARG A 102 5.15 9.58 -10.99
N THR A 103 4.21 10.40 -10.51
CA THR A 103 4.49 11.51 -9.61
C THR A 103 3.79 11.32 -8.27
N TRP A 104 4.43 11.82 -7.20
CA TRP A 104 3.98 11.61 -5.82
C TRP A 104 4.02 12.90 -5.03
N GLY A 105 2.99 13.13 -4.23
CA GLY A 105 2.93 14.33 -3.39
C GLY A 105 1.68 14.39 -2.51
N ALA A 106 1.50 15.52 -1.84
CA ALA A 106 0.24 15.85 -1.19
C ALA A 106 -0.82 16.20 -2.25
N LEU A 107 -2.09 15.94 -1.99
CA LEU A 107 -3.19 16.21 -2.94
C LEU A 107 -3.18 17.65 -3.45
N SER A 108 -2.91 18.61 -2.57
CA SER A 108 -2.86 20.04 -2.89
C SER A 108 -1.72 20.44 -3.82
N ALA A 109 -0.70 19.59 -3.95
CA ALA A 109 0.47 19.83 -4.82
C ALA A 109 0.37 19.12 -6.17
N LEU A 110 -0.68 18.32 -6.37
CA LEU A 110 -0.88 17.54 -7.59
C LEU A 110 -1.92 18.17 -8.51
N SER A 111 -1.75 17.95 -9.81
CA SER A 111 -2.67 18.38 -10.84
C SER A 111 -2.96 17.27 -11.84
N VAL A 112 -4.11 17.30 -12.44
CA VAL A 112 -4.55 16.39 -13.50
C VAL A 112 -4.63 17.15 -14.81
N ARG A 113 -4.08 16.56 -15.88
CA ARG A 113 -4.22 17.10 -17.22
C ARG A 113 -5.53 16.64 -17.85
N ASN A 114 -6.32 17.59 -18.30
CA ASN A 114 -7.56 17.34 -19.03
C ASN A 114 -7.29 16.92 -20.47
N ALA A 115 -8.29 16.35 -21.14
CA ALA A 115 -8.20 15.92 -22.54
C ALA A 115 -7.94 17.08 -23.51
N ASP A 116 -8.36 18.31 -23.17
CA ASP A 116 -8.14 19.53 -23.94
C ASP A 116 -6.72 20.12 -23.76
N GLY A 117 -5.87 19.47 -22.93
CA GLY A 117 -4.50 19.89 -22.64
C GLY A 117 -4.36 20.89 -21.48
N THR A 118 -5.46 21.38 -20.90
CA THR A 118 -5.44 22.21 -19.70
C THR A 118 -5.14 21.37 -18.45
N SER A 119 -4.74 22.01 -17.35
CA SER A 119 -4.53 21.35 -16.07
C SER A 119 -5.49 21.90 -15.03
N ARG A 120 -5.96 21.04 -14.14
CA ARG A 120 -6.75 21.38 -12.97
C ARG A 120 -6.12 20.81 -11.69
N PRO A 121 -6.40 21.38 -10.52
CA PRO A 121 -6.03 20.74 -9.25
C PRO A 121 -6.59 19.32 -9.15
N ALA A 122 -5.80 18.42 -8.57
CA ALA A 122 -6.25 17.05 -8.32
C ALA A 122 -7.32 16.99 -7.22
N ALA A 123 -8.27 16.09 -7.38
CA ALA A 123 -9.29 15.75 -6.39
C ALA A 123 -9.10 14.33 -5.86
N LEU A 124 -9.76 13.98 -4.76
CA LEU A 124 -9.68 12.63 -4.17
C LEU A 124 -10.07 11.53 -5.17
N ALA A 125 -11.00 11.81 -6.07
CA ALA A 125 -11.45 10.88 -7.10
C ALA A 125 -10.37 10.58 -8.17
N ASP A 126 -9.37 11.43 -8.30
CA ASP A 126 -8.27 11.25 -9.27
C ASP A 126 -7.14 10.37 -8.72
N VAL A 127 -7.15 10.07 -7.43
CA VAL A 127 -6.07 9.30 -6.79
C VAL A 127 -6.06 7.88 -7.32
N THR A 128 -4.92 7.48 -7.85
CA THR A 128 -4.69 6.14 -8.42
C THR A 128 -3.86 5.24 -7.50
N HIS A 129 -3.00 5.84 -6.66
CA HIS A 129 -2.13 5.10 -5.75
C HIS A 129 -1.89 5.88 -4.46
N VAL A 130 -1.67 5.16 -3.38
CA VAL A 130 -1.18 5.68 -2.12
C VAL A 130 0.13 4.99 -1.76
N ARG A 131 1.06 5.74 -1.16
CA ARG A 131 2.39 5.24 -0.77
C ARG A 131 2.75 5.73 0.62
N TRP A 132 3.35 4.85 1.41
CA TRP A 132 3.96 5.19 2.70
C TRP A 132 5.43 4.82 2.69
N ARG A 133 6.25 5.67 3.28
CA ARG A 133 7.62 5.35 3.66
C ARG A 133 7.66 5.17 5.17
N ILE A 134 8.04 4.00 5.63
CA ILE A 134 8.22 3.71 7.05
C ILE A 134 9.56 4.30 7.46
N ALA A 135 9.51 5.43 8.20
CA ALA A 135 10.69 6.21 8.54
C ALA A 135 11.60 5.52 9.56
N GLN A 136 11.02 4.73 10.46
CA GLN A 136 11.77 4.00 11.48
C GLN A 136 12.12 2.60 10.99
N PRO A 137 13.32 2.09 11.32
CA PRO A 137 13.65 0.69 11.05
C PRO A 137 12.63 -0.24 11.69
N ILE A 138 12.17 -1.25 10.94
CA ILE A 138 11.29 -2.29 11.46
C ILE A 138 12.19 -3.37 12.07
N PRO A 139 12.22 -3.53 13.40
CA PRO A 139 13.09 -4.52 14.04
C PRO A 139 12.76 -5.94 13.60
N ALA A 140 13.66 -6.89 13.86
CA ALA A 140 13.40 -8.31 13.64
C ALA A 140 12.13 -8.74 14.38
N GLY A 141 11.19 -9.40 13.68
CA GLY A 141 9.89 -9.77 14.21
C GLY A 141 8.90 -8.61 14.41
N GLY A 142 9.33 -7.37 14.16
CA GLY A 142 8.48 -6.19 14.24
C GLY A 142 7.39 -6.18 13.19
N SER A 143 6.25 -5.58 13.51
CA SER A 143 5.09 -5.48 12.64
C SER A 143 4.40 -4.13 12.79
N GLY A 144 3.54 -3.80 11.83
CA GLY A 144 2.72 -2.60 11.90
C GLY A 144 1.58 -2.65 10.89
N GLU A 145 0.78 -1.62 10.90
CA GLU A 145 -0.42 -1.50 10.07
C GLU A 145 -0.50 -0.13 9.43
N LEU A 146 -0.96 -0.10 8.19
CA LEU A 146 -1.28 1.11 7.43
C LEU A 146 -2.73 1.01 6.98
N ARG A 147 -3.45 2.12 7.01
CA ARG A 147 -4.87 2.14 6.62
C ARG A 147 -5.16 3.29 5.68
N PHE A 148 -6.00 3.03 4.70
CA PHE A 148 -6.63 4.07 3.91
C PHE A 148 -8.11 3.75 3.70
N ARG A 149 -8.86 4.78 3.37
CA ARG A 149 -10.31 4.71 3.17
C ARG A 149 -10.65 4.88 1.70
N GLY A 150 -11.73 4.24 1.29
CA GLY A 150 -12.30 4.38 -0.03
C GLY A 150 -13.83 4.36 0.02
N ILE A 151 -14.43 4.83 -1.05
CA ILE A 151 -15.88 4.80 -1.27
C ILE A 151 -16.13 4.05 -2.57
N VAL A 152 -17.02 3.07 -2.55
CA VAL A 152 -17.42 2.33 -3.76
C VAL A 152 -18.14 3.29 -4.71
N LYS A 153 -17.74 3.27 -6.00
CA LYS A 153 -18.33 4.09 -7.08
C LYS A 153 -19.63 3.52 -7.60
#